data_cdab5527b8854473b7ff39f175d713e8
#
_entry.id   cdab5527b8854473b7ff39f175d713e8
#
_cell.length_a   1.000
_cell.length_b   1.000
_cell.length_c   1.000
_cell.angle_alpha   90.00
_cell.angle_beta   90.00
_cell.angle_gamma   90.00
#
_symmetry.space_group_name_H-M   'P 1'
#
loop_
_entity.id
_entity.type
_entity.pdbx_description
1 polymer ?
#
loop_
_entity_poly.entity_id
_entity_poly.type
_entity_poly.pdbx_seq_one_letter_code
_entity_poly.pdbx_strand_id
1 'polypeptide(L)'
;NDDQLATVISHEVAHALARHGAERVTQGMIQQGVGLIGSVAVAATAPQYQNAFNQAYGLGSNLGVMLPYGRMQESEADEIGIYLMHKAGYNVNEATKFWENMSEGKSGGNDFFSTHPSSQNRTKDIQTVINKIGNEAK
;
A
#
# COMPACT_ATOMS: atom_id res chain seq x y z
N ASN A 1 -11.00 14.08 -15.16
CA ASN A 1 -10.46 14.13 -16.50
C ASN A 1 -9.67 12.84 -16.81
N ASP A 2 -9.21 12.69 -18.06
CA ASP A 2 -8.53 11.46 -18.52
C ASP A 2 -7.19 11.26 -17.79
N ASP A 3 -6.46 12.32 -17.46
CA ASP A 3 -5.20 12.23 -16.72
C ASP A 3 -5.41 11.72 -15.28
N GLN A 4 -6.50 12.13 -14.63
CA GLN A 4 -6.85 11.63 -13.30
C GLN A 4 -7.32 10.17 -13.34
N LEU A 5 -8.05 9.77 -14.40
CA LEU A 5 -8.38 8.37 -14.62
C LEU A 5 -7.13 7.54 -14.89
N ALA A 6 -6.21 8.05 -15.70
CA ALA A 6 -4.93 7.42 -15.95
C ALA A 6 -4.11 7.22 -14.66
N THR A 7 -4.23 8.14 -13.68
CA THR A 7 -3.59 7.99 -12.36
C THR A 7 -4.05 6.71 -11.66
N VAL A 8 -5.36 6.45 -11.59
CA VAL A 8 -5.88 5.25 -10.95
C VAL A 8 -5.50 4.00 -11.73
N ILE A 9 -5.70 4.00 -13.05
CA ILE A 9 -5.41 2.84 -13.89
C ILE A 9 -3.92 2.47 -13.81
N SER A 10 -3.03 3.45 -13.89
CA SER A 10 -1.59 3.20 -13.82
C SER A 10 -1.15 2.68 -12.46
N HIS A 11 -1.77 3.15 -11.37
CA HIS A 11 -1.56 2.64 -10.02
C HIS A 11 -1.97 1.15 -9.91
N GLU A 12 -3.15 0.78 -10.40
CA GLU A 12 -3.61 -0.61 -10.39
C GLU A 12 -2.73 -1.52 -11.28
N VAL A 13 -2.34 -1.04 -12.46
CA VAL A 13 -1.39 -1.74 -13.34
C VAL A 13 -0.04 -1.92 -12.64
N ALA A 14 0.43 -0.92 -11.92
CA ALA A 14 1.67 -1.00 -11.14
C ALA A 14 1.60 -2.10 -10.06
N HIS A 15 0.50 -2.22 -9.33
CA HIS A 15 0.28 -3.32 -8.39
C HIS A 15 0.38 -4.71 -9.05
N ALA A 16 -0.17 -4.84 -10.25
CA ALA A 16 -0.08 -6.10 -11.01
C ALA A 16 1.35 -6.39 -11.49
N LEU A 17 2.05 -5.39 -12.03
CA LEU A 17 3.43 -5.50 -12.50
C LEU A 17 4.41 -5.85 -11.36
N ALA A 18 4.26 -5.21 -10.22
CA ALA A 18 5.06 -5.47 -9.01
C ALA A 18 4.65 -6.76 -8.28
N ARG A 19 3.56 -7.43 -8.70
CA ARG A 19 3.04 -8.67 -8.11
C ARG A 19 2.62 -8.51 -6.63
N HIS A 20 2.20 -7.33 -6.23
CA HIS A 20 1.81 -7.02 -4.84
C HIS A 20 0.72 -7.94 -4.30
N GLY A 21 -0.21 -8.41 -5.14
CA GLY A 21 -1.22 -9.38 -4.75
C GLY A 21 -0.62 -10.71 -4.28
N ALA A 22 0.35 -11.26 -5.04
CA ALA A 22 1.04 -12.49 -4.66
C ALA A 22 1.88 -12.31 -3.39
N GLU A 23 2.53 -11.18 -3.24
CA GLU A 23 3.30 -10.86 -2.04
C GLU A 23 2.42 -10.74 -0.79
N ARG A 24 1.25 -10.10 -0.88
CA ARG A 24 0.28 -10.01 0.22
C ARG A 24 -0.20 -11.40 0.67
N VAL A 25 -0.47 -12.30 -0.27
CA VAL A 25 -0.83 -13.69 0.03
C VAL A 25 0.30 -14.39 0.77
N THR A 26 1.54 -14.27 0.28
CA THR A 26 2.73 -14.87 0.90
C THR A 26 2.94 -14.34 2.32
N GLN A 27 2.89 -13.03 2.52
CA GLN A 27 3.04 -12.41 3.84
C GLN A 27 1.92 -12.84 4.80
N GLY A 28 0.68 -12.95 4.33
CA GLY A 28 -0.44 -13.45 5.13
C GLY A 28 -0.23 -14.90 5.56
N MET A 29 0.29 -15.76 4.67
CA MET A 29 0.61 -17.15 4.99
C MET A 29 1.73 -17.26 6.03
N ILE A 30 2.78 -16.44 5.91
CA ILE A 30 3.89 -16.39 6.89
C ILE A 30 3.34 -15.93 8.25
N GLN A 31 2.55 -14.86 8.27
CA GLN A 31 1.93 -14.35 9.50
C GLN A 31 1.08 -15.42 10.19
N GLN A 32 0.24 -16.13 9.45
CA GLN A 32 -0.59 -17.19 9.98
C GLN A 32 0.26 -18.36 10.51
N GLY A 33 1.29 -18.77 9.77
CA GLY A 33 2.20 -19.86 10.18
C GLY A 33 2.96 -19.53 11.46
N VAL A 34 3.52 -18.34 11.57
CA VAL A 34 4.23 -17.88 12.78
C VAL A 34 3.26 -17.77 13.96
N GLY A 35 2.05 -17.24 13.75
CA GLY A 35 1.01 -17.16 14.79
C GLY A 35 0.58 -18.54 15.29
N LEU A 36 0.44 -19.52 14.40
CA LEU A 36 0.09 -20.90 14.75
C LEU A 36 1.18 -21.55 15.60
N ILE A 37 2.44 -21.43 15.19
CA ILE A 37 3.59 -21.98 15.94
C ILE A 37 3.63 -21.35 17.34
N GLY A 38 3.50 -20.04 17.46
CA GLY A 38 3.46 -19.34 18.74
C GLY A 38 2.28 -19.77 19.60
N SER A 39 1.09 -19.90 19.02
CA SER A 39 -0.12 -20.35 19.72
C SER A 39 0.03 -21.77 20.27
N VAL A 40 0.60 -22.69 19.49
CA VAL A 40 0.87 -24.07 19.95
C VAL A 40 1.88 -24.07 21.10
N ALA A 41 2.95 -23.30 21.01
CA ALA A 41 3.95 -23.18 22.08
C ALA A 41 3.35 -22.63 23.37
N VAL A 42 2.51 -21.59 23.29
CA VAL A 42 1.82 -21.02 24.47
C VAL A 42 0.81 -22.01 25.04
N ALA A 43 0.05 -22.72 24.20
CA ALA A 43 -0.88 -23.75 24.68
C ALA A 43 -0.17 -24.88 25.44
N ALA A 44 1.03 -25.25 25.03
CA ALA A 44 1.82 -26.29 25.66
C ALA A 44 2.50 -25.86 26.99
N THR A 45 2.90 -24.57 27.09
CA THR A 45 3.72 -24.10 28.22
C THR A 45 2.95 -23.19 29.20
N ALA A 46 1.98 -22.43 28.71
CA ALA A 46 1.23 -21.44 29.47
C ALA A 46 -0.20 -21.25 28.93
N PRO A 47 -1.04 -22.30 28.96
CA PRO A 47 -2.35 -22.31 28.29
C PRO A 47 -3.31 -21.22 28.78
N GLN A 48 -3.14 -20.72 30.00
CA GLN A 48 -3.93 -19.62 30.55
C GLN A 48 -3.73 -18.28 29.81
N TYR A 49 -2.64 -18.13 29.06
CA TYR A 49 -2.33 -16.92 28.27
C TYR A 49 -2.64 -17.06 26.78
N GLN A 50 -3.17 -18.18 26.31
CA GLN A 50 -3.37 -18.44 24.88
C GLN A 50 -4.24 -17.39 24.19
N ASN A 51 -5.37 -17.03 24.82
CA ASN A 51 -6.26 -16.00 24.25
C ASN A 51 -5.60 -14.64 24.20
N ALA A 52 -4.88 -14.26 25.27
CA ALA A 52 -4.13 -13.01 25.29
C ALA A 52 -3.03 -12.98 24.22
N PHE A 53 -2.30 -14.07 24.03
CA PHE A 53 -1.32 -14.21 22.97
C PHE A 53 -1.93 -14.04 21.59
N ASN A 54 -3.03 -14.75 21.28
CA ASN A 54 -3.66 -14.70 19.96
C ASN A 54 -4.15 -13.30 19.62
N GLN A 55 -4.75 -12.58 20.58
CA GLN A 55 -5.18 -11.20 20.39
C GLN A 55 -3.99 -10.25 20.20
N ALA A 56 -2.97 -10.35 21.05
CA ALA A 56 -1.79 -9.49 21.00
C ALA A 56 -0.98 -9.75 19.70
N TYR A 57 -0.83 -11.02 19.29
CA TYR A 57 -0.16 -11.37 18.05
C TYR A 57 -0.92 -10.86 16.83
N GLY A 58 -2.24 -11.06 16.76
CA GLY A 58 -3.07 -10.60 15.65
C GLY A 58 -3.01 -9.08 15.48
N LEU A 59 -3.16 -8.34 16.58
CA LEU A 59 -3.07 -6.88 16.55
C LEU A 59 -1.64 -6.40 16.26
N GLY A 60 -0.64 -6.95 16.93
CA GLY A 60 0.76 -6.54 16.82
C GLY A 60 1.33 -6.83 15.44
N SER A 61 1.06 -8.01 14.86
CA SER A 61 1.52 -8.36 13.52
C SER A 61 0.85 -7.53 12.44
N ASN A 62 -0.43 -7.22 12.62
CA ASN A 62 -1.16 -6.37 11.67
C ASN A 62 -0.63 -4.93 11.69
N LEU A 63 -0.51 -4.32 12.87
CA LEU A 63 -0.04 -2.93 13.01
C LEU A 63 1.46 -2.78 12.76
N GLY A 64 2.27 -3.75 13.18
CA GLY A 64 3.74 -3.67 13.12
C GLY A 64 4.35 -4.21 11.83
N VAL A 65 3.66 -5.06 11.09
CA VAL A 65 4.19 -5.72 9.90
C VAL A 65 3.30 -5.49 8.68
N MET A 66 2.04 -5.91 8.74
CA MET A 66 1.17 -5.94 7.54
C MET A 66 0.83 -4.53 7.05
N LEU A 67 0.51 -3.60 7.96
CA LEU A 67 0.14 -2.24 7.57
C LEU A 67 1.33 -1.42 7.03
N PRO A 68 2.52 -1.41 7.66
CA PRO A 68 3.71 -0.80 7.07
C PRO A 68 4.09 -1.40 5.72
N TYR A 69 4.01 -2.74 5.58
CA TYR A 69 4.27 -3.43 4.32
C TYR A 69 3.28 -3.00 3.22
N GLY A 70 2.00 -2.93 3.53
CA GLY A 70 0.99 -2.42 2.60
C GLY A 70 1.28 -0.99 2.15
N ARG A 71 1.70 -0.10 3.06
CA ARG A 71 2.10 1.28 2.71
C ARG A 71 3.32 1.35 1.80
N MET A 72 4.29 0.45 1.97
CA MET A 72 5.44 0.34 1.05
C MET A 72 4.98 -0.06 -0.36
N GLN A 73 4.09 -1.04 -0.48
CA GLN A 73 3.52 -1.46 -1.76
C GLN A 73 2.74 -0.32 -2.44
N GLU A 74 1.98 0.47 -1.67
CA GLU A 74 1.28 1.64 -2.21
C GLU A 74 2.25 2.69 -2.75
N SER A 75 3.33 2.98 -2.03
CA SER A 75 4.37 3.92 -2.47
C SER A 75 5.07 3.44 -3.74
N GLU A 76 5.37 2.15 -3.85
CA GLU A 76 5.94 1.54 -5.06
C GLU A 76 4.97 1.60 -6.24
N ALA A 77 3.68 1.31 -6.00
CA ALA A 77 2.65 1.41 -7.03
C ALA A 77 2.45 2.84 -7.52
N ASP A 78 2.53 3.84 -6.64
CA ASP A 78 2.50 5.25 -7.02
C ASP A 78 3.71 5.61 -7.89
N GLU A 79 4.92 5.24 -7.50
CA GLU A 79 6.13 5.53 -8.27
C GLU A 79 6.06 4.90 -9.67
N ILE A 80 5.81 3.60 -9.78
CA ILE A 80 5.68 2.90 -11.06
C ILE A 80 4.52 3.51 -11.88
N GLY A 81 3.39 3.80 -11.25
CA GLY A 81 2.22 4.39 -11.89
C GLY A 81 2.52 5.75 -12.53
N ILE A 82 3.27 6.60 -11.87
CA ILE A 82 3.70 7.91 -12.43
C ILE A 82 4.61 7.72 -13.65
N TYR A 83 5.55 6.76 -13.61
CA TYR A 83 6.37 6.45 -14.78
C TYR A 83 5.54 5.90 -15.96
N LEU A 84 4.52 5.07 -15.70
CA LEU A 84 3.61 4.56 -16.72
C LEU A 84 2.80 5.69 -17.35
N MET A 85 2.23 6.61 -16.54
CA MET A 85 1.53 7.80 -17.04
C MET A 85 2.42 8.63 -17.94
N HIS A 86 3.64 8.92 -17.49
CA HIS A 86 4.61 9.71 -18.26
C HIS A 86 4.92 9.06 -19.63
N LYS A 87 5.21 7.76 -19.64
CA LYS A 87 5.49 7.01 -20.88
C LYS A 87 4.28 6.95 -21.81
N ALA A 88 3.08 6.94 -21.27
CA ALA A 88 1.84 6.94 -22.06
C ALA A 88 1.41 8.35 -22.54
N GLY A 89 2.17 9.41 -22.16
CA GLY A 89 1.92 10.78 -22.58
C GLY A 89 0.84 11.52 -21.77
N TYR A 90 0.43 10.99 -20.61
CA TYR A 90 -0.49 11.68 -19.71
C TYR A 90 0.21 12.72 -18.85
N ASN A 91 -0.56 13.72 -18.40
CA ASN A 91 -0.04 14.76 -17.52
C ASN A 91 0.09 14.27 -16.08
N VAL A 92 1.31 13.90 -15.69
CA VAL A 92 1.63 13.36 -14.35
C VAL A 92 1.32 14.33 -13.20
N ASN A 93 1.25 15.65 -13.47
CA ASN A 93 0.92 16.62 -12.42
C ASN A 93 -0.55 16.52 -11.94
N GLU A 94 -1.42 15.91 -12.74
CA GLU A 94 -2.80 15.66 -12.33
C GLU A 94 -2.90 14.56 -11.28
N ALA A 95 -1.90 13.68 -11.16
CA ALA A 95 -1.85 12.66 -10.12
C ALA A 95 -1.80 13.26 -8.70
N THR A 96 -1.01 14.31 -8.51
CA THR A 96 -0.93 15.01 -7.23
C THR A 96 -2.29 15.57 -6.82
N LYS A 97 -2.96 16.28 -7.73
CA LYS A 97 -4.30 16.84 -7.50
C LYS A 97 -5.34 15.75 -7.25
N PHE A 98 -5.25 14.64 -7.96
CA PHE A 98 -6.15 13.52 -7.77
C PHE A 98 -6.06 12.98 -6.33
N TRP A 99 -4.85 12.68 -5.85
CA TRP A 99 -4.65 12.14 -4.51
C TRP A 99 -4.97 13.16 -3.39
N GLU A 100 -4.74 14.46 -3.63
CA GLU A 100 -5.20 15.53 -2.72
C GLU A 100 -6.73 15.51 -2.58
N ASN A 101 -7.46 15.51 -3.70
CA ASN A 101 -8.91 15.46 -3.69
C ASN A 101 -9.46 14.18 -3.02
N MET A 102 -8.80 13.05 -3.24
CA MET A 102 -9.16 11.78 -2.58
C MET A 102 -8.95 11.85 -1.07
N SER A 103 -7.83 12.41 -0.61
CA SER A 103 -7.52 12.54 0.82
C SER A 103 -8.45 13.49 1.56
N GLU A 104 -9.00 14.50 0.85
CA GLU A 104 -10.00 15.42 1.39
C GLU A 104 -11.44 14.86 1.36
N GLY A 105 -11.62 13.61 0.95
CA GLY A 105 -12.93 12.95 0.90
C GLY A 105 -13.85 13.41 -0.23
N LYS A 106 -13.33 14.19 -1.17
CA LYS A 106 -14.13 14.78 -2.27
C LYS A 106 -14.53 13.78 -3.37
N SER A 107 -13.95 12.58 -3.39
CA SER A 107 -14.10 11.62 -4.51
C SER A 107 -14.11 10.16 -4.05
N GLY A 108 -14.84 9.80 -2.98
CA GLY A 108 -14.94 8.42 -2.51
C GLY A 108 -13.66 7.86 -1.86
N GLY A 109 -12.78 8.73 -1.37
CA GLY A 109 -11.48 8.38 -0.83
C GLY A 109 -11.52 7.38 0.33
N ASN A 110 -12.56 7.41 1.16
CA ASN A 110 -12.68 6.52 2.32
C ASN A 110 -12.75 5.04 1.90
N ASP A 111 -13.51 4.70 0.86
CA ASP A 111 -13.66 3.32 0.38
C ASP A 111 -12.37 2.84 -0.28
N PHE A 112 -11.74 3.70 -1.08
CA PHE A 112 -10.47 3.38 -1.72
C PHE A 112 -9.36 3.15 -0.68
N PHE A 113 -9.22 4.03 0.31
CA PHE A 113 -8.18 3.91 1.35
C PHE A 113 -8.41 2.77 2.34
N SER A 114 -9.59 2.12 2.35
CA SER A 114 -9.81 0.88 3.10
C SER A 114 -8.98 -0.28 2.56
N THR A 115 -8.74 -0.32 1.25
CA THR A 115 -7.95 -1.35 0.57
C THR A 115 -6.56 -0.88 0.16
N HIS A 116 -6.37 0.44 0.02
CA HIS A 116 -5.13 1.10 -0.38
C HIS A 116 -4.67 2.10 0.69
N PRO A 117 -4.08 1.62 1.80
CA PRO A 117 -3.69 2.48 2.91
C PRO A 117 -2.66 3.52 2.49
N SER A 118 -3.01 4.80 2.64
CA SER A 118 -2.13 5.92 2.28
C SER A 118 -1.13 6.26 3.38
N SER A 119 0.05 6.73 3.00
CA SER A 119 0.96 7.43 3.89
C SER A 119 0.55 8.92 4.01
N GLN A 120 0.90 9.54 5.13
CA GLN A 120 0.68 10.98 5.32
C GLN A 120 1.47 11.85 4.32
N ASN A 121 2.51 11.29 3.70
CA ASN A 121 3.40 11.96 2.78
C ASN A 121 3.14 11.61 1.30
N ARG A 122 2.09 10.85 0.99
CA ARG A 122 1.84 10.30 -0.35
C ARG A 122 1.97 11.35 -1.45
N THR A 123 1.30 12.48 -1.30
CA THR A 123 1.33 13.58 -2.28
C THR A 123 2.74 14.15 -2.48
N LYS A 124 3.49 14.30 -1.38
CA LYS A 124 4.88 14.77 -1.42
C LYS A 124 5.81 13.77 -2.10
N ASP A 125 5.62 12.49 -1.83
CA ASP A 125 6.41 11.42 -2.42
C ASP A 125 6.17 11.35 -3.94
N ILE A 126 4.91 11.41 -4.36
CA ILE A 126 4.52 11.50 -5.78
C ILE A 126 5.14 12.73 -6.45
N GLN A 127 5.09 13.91 -5.82
CA GLN A 127 5.71 15.13 -6.37
C GLN A 127 7.22 14.97 -6.53
N THR A 128 7.89 14.25 -5.63
CA THR A 128 9.32 13.94 -5.74
C THR A 128 9.62 13.08 -6.98
N VAL A 129 8.79 12.08 -7.26
CA VAL A 129 8.91 11.24 -8.48
C VAL A 129 8.70 12.08 -9.74
N ILE A 130 7.68 12.94 -9.77
CA ILE A 130 7.40 13.85 -10.90
C ILE A 130 8.59 14.77 -11.17
N ASN A 131 9.18 15.35 -10.13
CA ASN A 131 10.35 16.21 -10.26
C ASN A 131 11.58 15.46 -10.82
N LYS A 132 11.76 14.20 -10.40
CA LYS A 132 12.83 13.32 -10.92
C LYS A 132 12.66 13.09 -12.42
N ILE A 133 11.48 12.73 -12.88
CA ILE A 133 11.16 12.55 -14.31
C ILE A 133 11.46 13.85 -15.10
N GLY A 134 11.05 14.99 -14.60
CA GLY A 134 11.29 16.28 -15.25
C GLY A 134 12.78 16.64 -15.35
N ASN A 135 13.65 16.12 -14.49
CA ASN A 135 15.08 16.31 -14.53
C ASN A 135 15.79 15.31 -15.47
N GLU A 136 15.28 14.09 -15.58
CA GLU A 136 15.81 13.06 -16.48
C GLU A 136 15.49 13.35 -17.96
N ALA A 137 14.46 14.15 -18.24
CA ALA A 137 14.04 14.55 -19.58
C ALA A 137 14.83 15.75 -20.17
N LYS A 138 15.79 16.32 -19.44
CA LYS A 138 16.67 17.40 -19.87
C LYS A 138 18.05 16.88 -20.26
#